data_397c6c2b33800a0738ca49b8537ce4fe
#
_entry.id   397c6c2b33800a0738ca49b8537ce4fe
#
_cell.length_a   1.000
_cell.length_b   1.000
_cell.length_c   1.000
_cell.angle_alpha   90.00
_cell.angle_beta   90.00
_cell.angle_gamma   90.00
#
_symmetry.space_group_name_H-M   'P 1'
#
loop_
_entity.id
_entity.type
_entity.pdbx_description
1 polymer ?
#
loop_
_entity_poly.entity_id
_entity_poly.type
_entity_poly.pdbx_seq_one_letter_code
_entity_poly.pdbx_strand_id
1 'polypeptide(L)'
;MSSDNRVVHVVYGSQTGNSEEIARTLLQKIQDAIAGSGSTCIVDCKPLNEWTTTYTQWNSERALVLVVCSTTGNGDAPVNACHFWRQFKKRSQPKDTLDNTRFAVMGLGDSNYDKFCNMGKQLNRRFGEMSSVPFRELCCVDEALGLEEQVDVYLEEIVPRVCRWLLRA
;
A
#
# COMPACT_ATOMS: atom_id res chain seq x y z
N MET A 1 22.35 17.92 -11.09
CA MET A 1 21.86 17.40 -9.80
C MET A 1 20.56 16.70 -10.07
N SER A 2 20.55 15.36 -10.05
CA SER A 2 19.27 14.63 -10.18
C SER A 2 18.47 14.91 -8.92
N SER A 3 17.36 15.59 -9.04
CA SER A 3 16.37 15.66 -7.99
C SER A 3 15.97 14.21 -7.69
N ASP A 4 16.27 13.74 -6.49
CA ASP A 4 15.87 12.42 -5.98
C ASP A 4 14.34 12.47 -5.80
N ASN A 5 13.62 12.33 -6.90
CA ASN A 5 12.17 12.50 -6.96
C ASN A 5 11.53 11.26 -6.31
N ARG A 6 11.30 11.32 -5.00
CA ARG A 6 10.62 10.26 -4.26
C ARG A 6 9.12 10.44 -4.37
N VAL A 7 8.44 9.35 -4.62
CA VAL A 7 6.98 9.31 -4.81
C VAL A 7 6.37 8.34 -3.80
N VAL A 8 5.26 8.70 -3.18
CA VAL A 8 4.47 7.79 -2.35
C VAL A 8 3.13 7.55 -3.02
N HIS A 9 2.83 6.28 -3.26
CA HIS A 9 1.53 5.85 -3.74
C HIS A 9 0.79 5.14 -2.61
N VAL A 10 -0.31 5.70 -2.17
CA VAL A 10 -1.26 5.03 -1.30
C VAL A 10 -2.29 4.34 -2.19
N VAL A 11 -2.34 3.02 -2.13
CA VAL A 11 -3.24 2.23 -2.99
C VAL A 11 -4.13 1.33 -2.15
N TYR A 12 -5.37 1.15 -2.57
CA TYR A 12 -6.32 0.39 -1.77
C TYR A 12 -7.18 -0.58 -2.58
N GLY A 13 -7.62 -1.63 -1.88
CA GLY A 13 -8.67 -2.53 -2.30
C GLY A 13 -9.76 -2.55 -1.24
N SER A 14 -10.96 -2.10 -1.57
CA SER A 14 -12.06 -1.93 -0.63
C SER A 14 -13.38 -2.44 -1.22
N GLN A 15 -14.12 -3.22 -0.43
CA GLN A 15 -15.45 -3.68 -0.79
C GLN A 15 -16.54 -2.82 -0.13
N THR A 16 -16.34 -2.46 1.12
CA THR A 16 -17.34 -1.75 1.96
C THR A 16 -16.98 -0.30 2.24
N GLY A 17 -15.76 0.14 1.88
CA GLY A 17 -15.26 1.49 2.07
C GLY A 17 -14.21 1.66 3.15
N ASN A 18 -14.04 0.71 4.07
CA ASN A 18 -13.09 0.84 5.18
C ASN A 18 -11.64 1.02 4.72
N SER A 19 -11.16 0.18 3.79
CA SER A 19 -9.79 0.31 3.26
C SER A 19 -9.57 1.63 2.53
N GLU A 20 -10.58 2.12 1.81
CA GLU A 20 -10.52 3.41 1.14
C GLU A 20 -10.42 4.55 2.13
N GLU A 21 -11.24 4.56 3.18
CA GLU A 21 -11.22 5.58 4.22
C GLU A 21 -9.87 5.64 4.92
N ILE A 22 -9.33 4.48 5.29
CA ILE A 22 -7.99 4.38 5.91
C ILE A 22 -6.91 4.91 4.96
N ALA A 23 -6.96 4.53 3.68
CA ALA A 23 -5.99 4.99 2.69
C ALA A 23 -6.04 6.52 2.49
N ARG A 24 -7.23 7.11 2.45
CA ARG A 24 -7.39 8.56 2.35
C ARG A 24 -6.93 9.29 3.61
N THR A 25 -7.20 8.73 4.78
CA THR A 25 -6.69 9.25 6.06
C THR A 25 -5.15 9.22 6.11
N LEU A 26 -4.55 8.11 5.65
CA LEU A 26 -3.10 7.98 5.56
C LEU A 26 -2.50 9.04 4.61
N LEU A 27 -3.09 9.22 3.42
CA LEU A 27 -2.70 10.27 2.48
C LEU A 27 -2.73 11.65 3.14
N GLN A 28 -3.85 12.01 3.77
CA GLN A 28 -4.02 13.32 4.40
C GLN A 28 -3.00 13.57 5.51
N LYS A 29 -2.78 12.58 6.38
CA LYS A 29 -1.78 12.69 7.46
C LYS A 29 -0.36 12.88 6.92
N ILE A 30 0.02 12.20 5.83
CA ILE A 30 1.32 12.38 5.19
C ILE A 30 1.42 13.79 4.59
N GLN A 31 0.40 14.24 3.86
CA GLN A 31 0.37 15.57 3.25
C GLN A 31 0.46 16.68 4.30
N ASP A 32 -0.29 16.57 5.38
CA ASP A 32 -0.26 17.53 6.49
C ASP A 32 1.13 17.58 7.16
N ALA A 33 1.75 16.42 7.34
CA ALA A 33 3.06 16.33 7.99
C ALA A 33 4.21 16.88 7.14
N ILE A 34 4.08 16.85 5.81
CA ILE A 34 5.10 17.43 4.90
C ILE A 34 4.74 18.87 4.46
N ALA A 35 3.55 19.35 4.77
CA ALA A 35 3.15 20.73 4.51
C ALA A 35 4.12 21.70 5.20
N GLY A 36 4.68 22.62 4.49
CA GLY A 36 5.68 23.56 5.03
C GLY A 36 7.13 23.10 4.97
N SER A 37 7.41 21.88 4.54
CA SER A 37 8.78 21.41 4.32
C SER A 37 9.46 22.03 3.08
N GLY A 38 8.69 22.69 2.23
CA GLY A 38 9.16 23.17 0.91
C GLY A 38 9.45 22.05 -0.09
N SER A 39 9.10 20.81 0.24
CA SER A 39 9.34 19.65 -0.62
C SER A 39 8.27 19.55 -1.71
N THR A 40 8.70 19.18 -2.92
CA THR A 40 7.83 18.92 -4.08
C THR A 40 7.45 17.44 -4.20
N CYS A 41 7.45 16.70 -3.09
CA CYS A 41 7.13 15.27 -3.08
C CYS A 41 5.72 15.01 -3.61
N ILE A 42 5.59 13.98 -4.44
CA ILE A 42 4.30 13.51 -4.94
C ILE A 42 3.77 12.45 -3.99
N VAL A 43 2.56 12.69 -3.49
CA VAL A 43 1.82 11.69 -2.70
C VAL A 43 0.42 11.59 -3.29
N ASP A 44 0.04 10.42 -3.77
CA ASP A 44 -1.28 10.18 -4.35
C ASP A 44 -2.01 9.00 -3.70
N CYS A 45 -3.33 8.91 -3.94
CA CYS A 45 -4.15 7.81 -3.44
C CYS A 45 -5.14 7.36 -4.52
N LYS A 46 -5.17 6.05 -4.80
CA LYS A 46 -6.07 5.48 -5.81
C LYS A 46 -6.39 4.01 -5.53
N PRO A 47 -7.49 3.47 -6.06
CA PRO A 47 -7.74 2.04 -6.00
C PRO A 47 -6.70 1.25 -6.80
N LEU A 48 -6.42 0.01 -6.37
CA LEU A 48 -5.43 -0.86 -7.00
C LEU A 48 -5.69 -1.07 -8.51
N ASN A 49 -6.94 -1.14 -8.94
CA ASN A 49 -7.26 -1.30 -10.35
C ASN A 49 -6.80 -0.11 -11.22
N GLU A 50 -6.78 1.10 -10.68
CA GLU A 50 -6.27 2.28 -11.38
C GLU A 50 -4.74 2.35 -11.35
N TRP A 51 -4.12 1.75 -10.35
CA TRP A 51 -2.68 1.67 -10.22
C TRP A 51 -2.03 0.74 -11.25
N THR A 52 -2.78 -0.24 -11.78
CA THR A 52 -2.31 -1.27 -12.72
C THR A 52 -1.60 -0.70 -13.95
N THR A 53 -1.99 0.46 -14.45
CA THR A 53 -1.41 1.08 -15.64
C THR A 53 -0.11 1.83 -15.38
N THR A 54 0.18 2.14 -14.12
CA THR A 54 1.30 3.00 -13.72
C THR A 54 2.50 2.24 -13.19
N TYR A 55 2.33 1.06 -12.58
CA TYR A 55 3.44 0.34 -11.95
C TYR A 55 4.51 -0.15 -12.94
N THR A 56 4.19 -0.33 -14.21
CA THR A 56 5.15 -0.70 -15.27
C THR A 56 6.05 0.46 -15.71
N GLN A 57 5.74 1.68 -15.31
CA GLN A 57 6.49 2.89 -15.69
C GLN A 57 7.53 3.31 -14.62
N TRP A 58 7.61 2.64 -13.48
CA TRP A 58 8.34 3.11 -12.30
C TRP A 58 9.79 2.65 -12.18
N ASN A 59 10.36 2.05 -13.22
CA ASN A 59 11.78 1.64 -13.20
C ASN A 59 12.77 2.81 -13.07
N SER A 60 12.29 4.06 -13.14
CA SER A 60 13.14 5.26 -13.05
C SER A 60 12.96 6.08 -11.78
N GLU A 61 11.94 5.79 -10.96
CA GLU A 61 11.62 6.60 -9.78
C GLU A 61 11.71 5.75 -8.50
N ARG A 62 12.24 6.35 -7.44
CA ARG A 62 12.19 5.74 -6.11
C ARG A 62 10.79 5.87 -5.53
N ALA A 63 9.99 4.83 -5.65
CA ALA A 63 8.62 4.83 -5.19
C ALA A 63 8.45 4.04 -3.88
N LEU A 64 7.61 4.56 -2.98
CA LEU A 64 7.08 3.86 -1.83
C LEU A 64 5.60 3.57 -2.06
N VAL A 65 5.21 2.31 -2.00
CA VAL A 65 3.82 1.86 -2.19
C VAL A 65 3.25 1.44 -0.84
N LEU A 66 2.24 2.18 -0.38
CA LEU A 66 1.50 1.88 0.84
C LEU A 66 0.15 1.26 0.45
N VAL A 67 -0.04 0.01 0.78
CA VAL A 67 -1.22 -0.77 0.37
C VAL A 67 -2.15 -0.95 1.56
N VAL A 68 -3.44 -0.65 1.38
CA VAL A 68 -4.51 -0.98 2.33
C VAL A 68 -5.54 -1.83 1.59
N CYS A 69 -5.68 -3.09 1.96
CA CYS A 69 -6.55 -4.00 1.22
C CYS A 69 -7.33 -4.95 2.13
N SER A 70 -8.65 -4.96 1.95
CA SER A 70 -9.53 -5.93 2.58
C SER A 70 -9.57 -7.25 1.81
N THR A 71 -10.08 -8.28 2.47
CA THR A 71 -10.36 -9.59 1.88
C THR A 71 -11.85 -9.77 1.79
N THR A 72 -12.37 -10.22 0.64
CA THR A 72 -13.80 -10.43 0.42
C THR A 72 -14.13 -11.90 0.18
N GLY A 73 -15.38 -12.27 0.42
CA GLY A 73 -15.89 -13.59 0.11
C GLY A 73 -15.01 -14.72 0.66
N ASN A 74 -14.57 -15.62 -0.21
CA ASN A 74 -13.74 -16.76 0.15
C ASN A 74 -12.23 -16.48 0.04
N GLY A 75 -11.79 -15.32 0.48
CA GLY A 75 -10.39 -14.91 0.45
C GLY A 75 -10.00 -14.12 -0.79
N ASP A 76 -10.97 -13.55 -1.49
CA ASP A 76 -10.79 -12.88 -2.78
C ASP A 76 -10.46 -11.39 -2.66
N ALA A 77 -9.97 -10.83 -3.75
CA ALA A 77 -9.73 -9.40 -3.86
C ALA A 77 -11.04 -8.62 -3.97
N PRO A 78 -11.14 -7.43 -3.35
CA PRO A 78 -12.25 -6.51 -3.57
C PRO A 78 -12.41 -6.14 -5.05
N VAL A 79 -13.61 -5.73 -5.44
CA VAL A 79 -13.95 -5.42 -6.83
C VAL A 79 -13.01 -4.40 -7.48
N ASN A 80 -12.57 -3.39 -6.71
CA ASN A 80 -11.65 -2.35 -7.17
C ASN A 80 -10.15 -2.73 -7.11
N ALA A 81 -9.85 -3.97 -6.74
CA ALA A 81 -8.51 -4.56 -6.73
C ALA A 81 -8.40 -5.84 -7.56
N CYS A 82 -9.53 -6.44 -7.97
CA CYS A 82 -9.55 -7.75 -8.59
C CYS A 82 -8.89 -7.78 -9.97
N HIS A 83 -9.03 -6.71 -10.77
CA HIS A 83 -8.38 -6.61 -12.07
C HIS A 83 -6.86 -6.49 -11.92
N PHE A 84 -6.41 -5.61 -11.03
CA PHE A 84 -4.99 -5.48 -10.66
C PHE A 84 -4.43 -6.84 -10.22
N TRP A 85 -5.07 -7.48 -9.24
CA TRP A 85 -4.60 -8.75 -8.71
C TRP A 85 -4.46 -9.85 -9.76
N ARG A 86 -5.44 -9.94 -10.67
CA ARG A 86 -5.42 -10.91 -11.78
C ARG A 86 -4.16 -10.77 -12.66
N GLN A 87 -3.70 -9.56 -12.90
CA GLN A 87 -2.49 -9.28 -13.65
C GLN A 87 -1.23 -9.45 -12.80
N PHE A 88 -1.24 -8.88 -11.60
CA PHE A 88 -0.09 -8.82 -10.71
C PHE A 88 0.38 -10.21 -10.24
N LYS A 89 -0.52 -11.15 -10.03
CA LYS A 89 -0.19 -12.52 -9.62
C LYS A 89 0.39 -13.41 -10.72
N LYS A 90 0.36 -12.99 -11.99
CA LYS A 90 0.88 -13.80 -13.09
C LYS A 90 2.37 -14.05 -12.95
N ARG A 91 2.79 -15.31 -13.10
CA ARG A 91 4.20 -15.71 -13.05
C ARG A 91 5.02 -15.19 -14.24
N SER A 92 4.35 -14.79 -15.32
CA SER A 92 4.96 -14.18 -16.51
C SER A 92 5.43 -12.74 -16.31
N GLN A 93 5.07 -12.10 -15.20
CA GLN A 93 5.60 -10.78 -14.86
C GLN A 93 7.10 -10.86 -14.58
N PRO A 94 7.93 -9.93 -15.11
CA PRO A 94 9.35 -9.88 -14.80
C PRO A 94 9.57 -9.72 -13.29
N LYS A 95 10.54 -10.45 -12.74
CA LYS A 95 10.80 -10.46 -11.30
C LYS A 95 11.38 -9.14 -10.78
N ASP A 96 11.99 -8.35 -11.65
CA ASP A 96 12.63 -7.06 -11.36
C ASP A 96 11.70 -5.85 -11.61
N THR A 97 10.41 -6.10 -11.87
CA THR A 97 9.45 -5.03 -12.20
C THR A 97 9.37 -3.94 -11.13
N LEU A 98 9.61 -4.28 -9.87
CA LEU A 98 9.50 -3.36 -8.73
C LEU A 98 10.82 -3.18 -7.95
N ASP A 99 11.96 -3.42 -8.57
CA ASP A 99 13.29 -3.40 -7.91
C ASP A 99 13.67 -2.04 -7.32
N ASN A 100 13.17 -0.93 -7.88
CA ASN A 100 13.39 0.42 -7.35
C ASN A 100 12.35 0.86 -6.32
N THR A 101 11.43 -0.01 -5.92
CA THR A 101 10.35 0.34 -5.03
C THR A 101 10.54 -0.21 -3.61
N ARG A 102 9.84 0.43 -2.67
CA ARG A 102 9.60 -0.09 -1.32
C ARG A 102 8.10 -0.24 -1.11
N PHE A 103 7.70 -1.12 -0.23
CA PHE A 103 6.28 -1.36 0.03
C PHE A 103 5.98 -1.61 1.51
N ALA A 104 4.75 -1.31 1.90
CA ALA A 104 4.16 -1.75 3.15
C ALA A 104 2.70 -2.12 2.91
N VAL A 105 2.24 -3.21 3.47
CA VAL A 105 0.87 -3.70 3.32
C VAL A 105 0.16 -3.74 4.66
N MET A 106 -1.02 -3.11 4.71
CA MET A 106 -2.03 -3.31 5.73
C MET A 106 -3.16 -4.15 5.13
N GLY A 107 -3.35 -5.36 5.63
CA GLY A 107 -4.48 -6.20 5.32
C GLY A 107 -5.59 -6.00 6.35
N LEU A 108 -6.83 -5.82 5.90
CA LEU A 108 -8.01 -5.85 6.76
C LEU A 108 -8.68 -7.22 6.63
N GLY A 109 -9.12 -7.74 7.75
CA GLY A 109 -9.84 -9.01 7.80
C GLY A 109 -10.58 -9.20 9.10
N ASP A 110 -11.23 -10.35 9.23
CA ASP A 110 -11.95 -10.78 10.41
C ASP A 110 -11.49 -12.19 10.78
N SER A 111 -10.94 -12.36 11.98
CA SER A 111 -10.38 -13.63 12.44
C SER A 111 -11.45 -14.71 12.66
N ASN A 112 -12.74 -14.37 12.60
CA ASN A 112 -13.84 -15.34 12.59
C ASN A 112 -13.93 -16.12 11.25
N TYR A 113 -13.21 -15.68 10.21
CA TYR A 113 -13.17 -16.34 8.92
C TYR A 113 -11.84 -17.05 8.70
N ASP A 114 -11.87 -18.22 8.05
CA ASP A 114 -10.67 -19.07 7.83
C ASP A 114 -9.56 -18.38 7.02
N LYS A 115 -9.93 -17.46 6.11
CA LYS A 115 -9.00 -16.75 5.25
C LYS A 115 -8.70 -15.33 5.72
N PHE A 116 -8.46 -15.20 7.01
CA PHE A 116 -8.10 -13.94 7.65
C PHE A 116 -6.95 -13.21 6.94
N CYS A 117 -7.21 -11.98 6.51
CA CYS A 117 -6.25 -11.10 5.80
C CYS A 117 -5.59 -11.75 4.57
N ASN A 118 -6.26 -12.67 3.90
CA ASN A 118 -5.68 -13.45 2.81
C ASN A 118 -5.12 -12.56 1.70
N MET A 119 -5.84 -11.52 1.27
CA MET A 119 -5.36 -10.61 0.22
C MET A 119 -4.14 -9.80 0.66
N GLY A 120 -4.14 -9.29 1.89
CA GLY A 120 -2.97 -8.60 2.44
C GLY A 120 -1.72 -9.49 2.44
N LYS A 121 -1.87 -10.74 2.88
CA LYS A 121 -0.78 -11.73 2.89
C LYS A 121 -0.29 -12.05 1.49
N GLN A 122 -1.18 -12.23 0.52
CA GLN A 122 -0.82 -12.53 -0.86
C GLN A 122 -0.13 -11.33 -1.54
N LEU A 123 -0.64 -10.11 -1.34
CA LEU A 123 -0.03 -8.89 -1.86
C LEU A 123 1.37 -8.70 -1.27
N ASN A 124 1.52 -8.81 0.05
CA ASN A 124 2.81 -8.65 0.72
C ASN A 124 3.87 -9.62 0.17
N ARG A 125 3.51 -10.89 -0.01
CA ARG A 125 4.39 -11.89 -0.61
C ARG A 125 4.75 -11.54 -2.05
N ARG A 126 3.74 -11.15 -2.86
CA ARG A 126 3.94 -10.90 -4.28
C ARG A 126 4.80 -9.66 -4.55
N PHE A 127 4.66 -8.59 -3.77
CA PHE A 127 5.55 -7.44 -3.85
C PHE A 127 7.02 -7.83 -3.64
N GLY A 128 7.31 -8.66 -2.66
CA GLY A 128 8.66 -9.18 -2.41
C GLY A 128 9.17 -10.07 -3.55
N GLU A 129 8.31 -10.92 -4.14
CA GLU A 129 8.66 -11.76 -5.30
C GLU A 129 9.00 -10.95 -6.56
N MET A 130 8.53 -9.71 -6.64
CA MET A 130 8.82 -8.76 -7.73
C MET A 130 9.96 -7.78 -7.39
N SER A 131 10.80 -8.13 -6.45
CA SER A 131 12.00 -7.40 -6.02
C SER A 131 11.75 -6.07 -5.31
N SER A 132 10.51 -5.78 -4.92
CA SER A 132 10.24 -4.63 -4.04
C SER A 132 10.75 -4.91 -2.62
N VAL A 133 11.30 -3.90 -1.98
CA VAL A 133 11.89 -4.03 -0.63
C VAL A 133 10.86 -3.69 0.45
N PRO A 134 10.63 -4.54 1.46
CA PRO A 134 9.73 -4.19 2.56
C PRO A 134 10.16 -2.90 3.26
N PHE A 135 9.27 -1.95 3.36
CA PHE A 135 9.42 -0.72 4.15
C PHE A 135 8.98 -0.95 5.59
N ARG A 136 7.97 -1.77 5.76
CA ARG A 136 7.43 -2.25 7.02
C ARG A 136 6.91 -3.68 6.84
N GLU A 137 6.96 -4.46 7.88
CA GLU A 137 6.34 -5.79 7.91
C GLU A 137 4.82 -5.72 7.71
N LEU A 138 4.25 -6.79 7.18
CA LEU A 138 2.80 -6.93 7.00
C LEU A 138 2.05 -6.64 8.30
N CYS A 139 1.05 -5.76 8.22
CA CYS A 139 0.10 -5.50 9.29
C CYS A 139 -1.24 -6.18 8.94
N CYS A 140 -1.70 -7.09 9.76
CA CYS A 140 -3.04 -7.67 9.65
C CYS A 140 -3.92 -7.07 10.74
N VAL A 141 -4.90 -6.25 10.31
CA VAL A 141 -5.89 -5.64 11.21
C VAL A 141 -7.10 -6.55 11.30
N ASP A 142 -7.50 -6.86 12.52
CA ASP A 142 -8.63 -7.74 12.80
C ASP A 142 -9.87 -6.91 13.21
N GLU A 143 -10.85 -6.87 12.31
CA GLU A 143 -12.11 -6.15 12.54
C GLU A 143 -12.88 -6.72 13.77
N ALA A 144 -12.70 -8.00 14.08
CA ALA A 144 -13.33 -8.62 15.26
C ALA A 144 -12.78 -8.08 16.59
N LEU A 145 -11.58 -7.51 16.60
CA LEU A 145 -10.90 -6.98 17.79
C LEU A 145 -10.89 -5.44 17.88
N GLY A 146 -11.65 -4.76 17.02
CA GLY A 146 -11.68 -3.30 16.95
C GLY A 146 -10.74 -2.73 15.88
N LEU A 147 -11.34 -2.20 14.84
CA LEU A 147 -10.63 -1.69 13.67
C LEU A 147 -9.85 -0.40 13.98
N GLU A 148 -10.53 0.57 14.62
CA GLU A 148 -10.03 1.93 14.77
C GLU A 148 -8.72 2.00 15.57
N GLU A 149 -8.67 1.36 16.72
CA GLU A 149 -7.47 1.38 17.58
C GLU A 149 -6.24 0.78 16.89
N GLN A 150 -6.41 -0.32 16.15
CA GLN A 150 -5.31 -0.97 15.43
C GLN A 150 -4.82 -0.11 14.27
N VAL A 151 -5.73 0.57 13.57
CA VAL A 151 -5.41 1.50 12.49
C VAL A 151 -4.67 2.72 13.02
N ASP A 152 -5.14 3.31 14.13
CA ASP A 152 -4.48 4.47 14.74
C ASP A 152 -3.03 4.17 15.12
N VAL A 153 -2.79 3.03 15.77
CA VAL A 153 -1.42 2.57 16.11
C VAL A 153 -0.55 2.45 14.86
N TYR A 154 -1.08 1.90 13.78
CA TYR A 154 -0.35 1.80 12.52
C TYR A 154 -0.04 3.16 11.92
N LEU A 155 -1.02 4.08 11.88
CA LEU A 155 -0.84 5.42 11.32
C LEU A 155 0.18 6.24 12.12
N GLU A 156 0.14 6.15 13.45
CA GLU A 156 1.11 6.82 14.33
C GLU A 156 2.56 6.34 14.09
N GLU A 157 2.73 5.07 13.74
CA GLU A 157 4.04 4.50 13.41
C GLU A 157 4.51 4.85 12.00
N ILE A 158 3.63 4.64 11.00
CA ILE A 158 4.04 4.68 9.59
C ILE A 158 4.23 6.11 9.07
N VAL A 159 3.38 7.06 9.46
CA VAL A 159 3.41 8.43 8.94
C VAL A 159 4.76 9.12 9.19
N PRO A 160 5.30 9.13 10.42
CA PRO A 160 6.62 9.73 10.67
C PRO A 160 7.76 9.04 9.89
N ARG A 161 7.66 7.72 9.67
CA ARG A 161 8.65 6.97 8.88
C ARG A 161 8.62 7.36 7.41
N VAL A 162 7.42 7.51 6.84
CA VAL A 162 7.22 7.96 5.46
C VAL A 162 7.75 9.38 5.28
N CYS A 163 7.43 10.29 6.19
CA CYS A 163 7.92 11.67 6.14
C CYS A 163 9.46 11.73 6.18
N ARG A 164 10.09 10.99 7.09
CA ARG A 164 11.54 10.90 7.13
C ARG A 164 12.14 10.32 5.83
N TRP A 165 11.47 9.37 5.21
CA TRP A 165 11.93 8.80 3.95
C TRP A 165 11.78 9.79 2.79
N LEU A 166 10.67 10.53 2.73
CA LEU A 166 10.42 11.56 1.72
C LEU A 166 11.40 12.73 1.81
N LEU A 167 11.70 13.19 3.05
CA LEU A 167 12.47 14.39 3.31
C LEU A 167 13.98 14.15 3.43
N ARG A 168 14.45 12.92 3.31
CA ARG A 168 15.89 12.65 3.27
C ARG A 168 16.47 13.19 1.97
N ALA A 169 17.40 14.14 2.12
CA ALA A 169 18.24 14.62 1.03
C ALA A 169 19.18 13.52 0.52
#